data_527070dab5e20e32cb395a2e0a39708c
#
_entry.id   527070dab5e20e32cb395a2e0a39708c
#
_cell.length_a   1.000
_cell.length_b   1.000
_cell.length_c   1.000
_cell.angle_alpha   90.00
_cell.angle_beta   90.00
_cell.angle_gamma   90.00
#
_symmetry.space_group_name_H-M   'P 1'
#
loop_
_entity.id
_entity.type
_entity.pdbx_description
1 polymer ?
#
loop_
_entity_poly.entity_id
_entity_poly.type
_entity_poly.pdbx_seq_one_letter_code
_entity_poly.pdbx_strand_id
1 'polypeptide(L)'
;MADGPHISSAQRAAPRTGGEAPATLAGSWLARGKDGRLTVYVPGDGGLLRWTEARVGGPEWTGPEFFPMAGLTHLAVAQGADTYVHFLGRRERRRSEGHVEVDIVHAIQYQTGRPVTEWRSLGNPHKDQAKASAFGVPAAAVDSRGTVFVFVRNGGGGLMLRREQSDGKWAGWQDLKGSRLADGPVPAATSAGTVEVVVPTQRGVQEWRQSEADGPLTAGQPMQMHSLPGSGTALETAPGRITYYWTDAGMSGTVAYRPGAWPVALGGAPGDGAIAALRAPLGGFDCTVLAQRGAGGTLLIGVCATEGEHNGVWWSDTLAECVGDPALAVDAYGRVVVAVLGPDGAARIARQEQGPGLTLSPRWHHL
;
A
#
# COMPACT_ATOMS: atom_id res chain seq x y z
N MET A 1 53.01 7.56 10.95
CA MET A 1 52.02 8.25 10.15
C MET A 1 50.99 7.22 9.79
N ALA A 2 49.85 7.25 10.44
CA ALA A 2 48.76 6.32 10.21
C ALA A 2 47.57 7.12 9.67
N ASP A 3 47.17 6.81 8.43
CA ASP A 3 46.01 7.36 7.78
C ASP A 3 44.74 6.80 8.46
N GLY A 4 43.88 7.70 8.94
CA GLY A 4 42.60 7.39 9.50
C GLY A 4 41.53 7.19 8.39
N PRO A 5 40.48 6.40 8.64
CA PRO A 5 39.48 6.13 7.63
C PRO A 5 38.60 7.36 7.36
N HIS A 6 38.47 7.70 6.07
CA HIS A 6 37.51 8.68 5.57
C HIS A 6 36.06 8.25 5.86
N ILE A 7 35.38 8.99 6.72
CA ILE A 7 33.93 8.88 6.92
C ILE A 7 33.27 9.59 5.73
N SER A 8 32.57 8.82 4.90
CA SER A 8 31.73 9.32 3.83
C SER A 8 30.61 10.17 4.43
N SER A 9 30.60 11.45 4.09
CA SER A 9 29.56 12.41 4.49
C SER A 9 28.21 12.01 3.90
N ALA A 10 27.23 11.75 4.74
CA ALA A 10 25.83 11.61 4.34
C ALA A 10 25.39 12.87 3.59
N GLN A 11 25.03 12.74 2.33
CA GLN A 11 24.46 13.81 1.54
C GLN A 11 23.10 14.21 2.12
N ARG A 12 23.03 15.41 2.70
CA ARG A 12 21.78 16.07 3.05
C ARG A 12 20.99 16.30 1.77
N ALA A 13 19.73 15.87 1.74
CA ALA A 13 18.81 16.16 0.65
C ALA A 13 18.69 17.68 0.44
N ALA A 14 18.94 18.14 -0.78
CA ALA A 14 18.81 19.55 -1.15
C ALA A 14 17.32 19.93 -1.29
N PRO A 15 16.94 21.19 -1.02
CA PRO A 15 15.56 21.66 -1.18
C PRO A 15 15.14 21.65 -2.65
N ARG A 16 13.88 21.29 -2.89
CA ARG A 16 13.25 21.18 -4.21
C ARG A 16 13.31 22.51 -4.98
N THR A 17 13.91 22.51 -6.15
CA THR A 17 13.73 23.55 -7.17
C THR A 17 13.14 22.87 -8.41
N GLY A 18 11.86 23.15 -8.71
CA GLY A 18 11.22 22.91 -10.00
C GLY A 18 11.24 21.46 -10.51
N GLY A 19 10.70 20.50 -9.72
CA GLY A 19 10.67 19.07 -10.06
C GLY A 19 9.29 18.56 -10.48
N GLU A 20 9.23 17.42 -11.16
CA GLU A 20 8.02 16.64 -11.42
C GLU A 20 7.24 16.42 -10.10
N ALA A 21 5.90 16.29 -10.20
CA ALA A 21 5.08 15.97 -9.04
C ALA A 21 5.59 14.69 -8.36
N PRO A 22 5.66 14.64 -7.02
CA PRO A 22 6.14 13.46 -6.32
C PRO A 22 5.30 12.24 -6.69
N ALA A 23 5.94 11.06 -6.74
CA ALA A 23 5.24 9.81 -6.99
C ALA A 23 4.16 9.60 -5.92
N THR A 24 3.01 9.06 -6.34
CA THR A 24 1.97 8.64 -5.40
C THR A 24 2.43 7.42 -4.62
N LEU A 25 2.00 7.30 -3.37
CA LEU A 25 2.38 6.24 -2.45
C LEU A 25 1.16 5.42 -2.05
N ALA A 26 1.27 4.10 -2.08
CA ALA A 26 0.18 3.21 -1.71
C ALA A 26 0.70 1.96 -0.96
N GLY A 27 -0.20 1.25 -0.29
CA GLY A 27 0.08 -0.02 0.38
C GLY A 27 0.75 0.13 1.74
N SER A 28 1.49 -0.90 2.15
CA SER A 28 2.07 -1.03 3.50
C SER A 28 3.40 -0.30 3.65
N TRP A 29 3.41 1.03 3.42
CA TRP A 29 4.63 1.82 3.47
C TRP A 29 5.17 2.10 4.89
N LEU A 30 4.45 1.68 5.92
CA LEU A 30 4.93 1.49 7.29
C LEU A 30 4.98 -0.01 7.56
N ALA A 31 6.16 -0.60 7.61
CA ALA A 31 6.36 -2.04 7.71
C ALA A 31 7.15 -2.43 8.96
N ARG A 32 6.83 -3.58 9.54
CA ARG A 32 7.57 -4.15 10.66
C ARG A 32 8.48 -5.29 10.19
N GLY A 33 9.77 -5.16 10.44
CA GLY A 33 10.73 -6.20 10.12
C GLY A 33 10.72 -7.37 11.10
N LYS A 34 11.44 -8.44 10.74
CA LYS A 34 11.58 -9.64 11.59
C LYS A 34 12.24 -9.35 12.94
N ASP A 35 13.09 -8.33 13.00
CA ASP A 35 13.74 -7.86 14.22
C ASP A 35 12.83 -6.98 15.11
N GLY A 36 11.58 -6.79 14.71
CA GLY A 36 10.57 -6.02 15.44
C GLY A 36 10.61 -4.51 15.20
N ARG A 37 11.61 -3.98 14.50
CA ARG A 37 11.71 -2.56 14.19
C ARG A 37 10.76 -2.17 13.06
N LEU A 38 10.20 -0.97 13.19
CA LEU A 38 9.41 -0.36 12.11
C LEU A 38 10.32 0.36 11.12
N THR A 39 9.88 0.36 9.87
CA THR A 39 10.53 1.08 8.78
C THR A 39 9.47 1.82 7.97
N VAL A 40 9.77 3.07 7.59
CA VAL A 40 8.94 3.95 6.76
C VAL A 40 9.60 4.09 5.40
N TYR A 41 8.80 4.00 4.35
CA TYR A 41 9.22 4.13 2.96
C TYR A 41 8.39 5.21 2.28
N VAL A 42 9.05 6.23 1.74
CA VAL A 42 8.38 7.36 1.08
C VAL A 42 9.06 7.64 -0.25
N PRO A 43 8.32 7.91 -1.33
CA PRO A 43 8.93 8.36 -2.57
C PRO A 43 9.59 9.73 -2.36
N GLY A 44 10.84 9.83 -2.76
CA GLY A 44 11.60 11.06 -2.83
C GLY A 44 11.83 11.51 -4.26
N ASP A 45 12.47 12.66 -4.44
CA ASP A 45 12.88 13.11 -5.76
C ASP A 45 13.90 12.13 -6.36
N GLY A 46 13.51 11.48 -7.45
CA GLY A 46 14.34 10.51 -8.15
C GLY A 46 14.55 9.17 -7.45
N GLY A 47 13.72 8.78 -6.46
CA GLY A 47 13.88 7.48 -5.81
C GLY A 47 12.99 7.23 -4.60
N LEU A 48 13.49 6.36 -3.74
CA LEU A 48 12.86 5.92 -2.50
C LEU A 48 13.68 6.41 -1.31
N LEU A 49 13.02 7.00 -0.33
CA LEU A 49 13.56 7.34 0.99
C LEU A 49 13.11 6.32 2.02
N ARG A 50 14.01 5.99 2.96
CA ARG A 50 13.76 5.05 4.04
C ARG A 50 14.21 5.60 5.38
N TRP A 51 13.36 5.47 6.39
CA TRP A 51 13.70 5.66 7.80
C TRP A 51 13.42 4.37 8.56
N THR A 52 14.29 4.02 9.48
CA THR A 52 14.15 2.80 10.31
C THR A 52 14.29 3.18 11.77
N GLU A 53 13.46 2.59 12.65
CA GLU A 53 13.64 2.74 14.09
C GLU A 53 15.08 2.39 14.50
N ALA A 54 15.71 3.24 15.31
CA ALA A 54 17.04 2.95 15.87
C ALA A 54 16.99 1.74 16.80
N ARG A 55 15.90 1.60 17.56
CA ARG A 55 15.61 0.49 18.49
C ARG A 55 14.14 0.16 18.42
N VAL A 56 13.81 -1.11 18.64
CA VAL A 56 12.43 -1.61 18.66
C VAL A 56 11.55 -0.75 19.55
N GLY A 57 10.48 -0.19 18.97
CA GLY A 57 9.49 0.65 19.65
C GLY A 57 10.03 1.92 20.28
N GLY A 58 11.27 2.28 19.98
CA GLY A 58 11.91 3.51 20.47
C GLY A 58 11.42 4.76 19.73
N PRO A 59 11.63 5.96 20.30
CA PRO A 59 11.25 7.20 19.64
C PRO A 59 12.23 7.63 18.54
N GLU A 60 13.46 7.11 18.55
CA GLU A 60 14.52 7.52 17.64
C GLU A 60 14.46 6.74 16.31
N TRP A 61 14.67 7.45 15.22
CA TRP A 61 14.72 6.90 13.87
C TRP A 61 16.05 7.25 13.21
N THR A 62 16.55 6.35 12.39
CA THR A 62 17.71 6.55 11.52
C THR A 62 17.26 6.74 10.09
N GLY A 63 17.91 7.66 9.36
CA GLY A 63 17.57 7.98 7.98
C GLY A 63 17.57 9.49 7.72
N PRO A 64 17.12 9.93 6.53
CA PRO A 64 16.71 9.06 5.43
C PRO A 64 17.89 8.39 4.73
N GLU A 65 17.72 7.14 4.35
CA GLU A 65 18.56 6.48 3.35
C GLU A 65 17.87 6.59 1.98
N PHE A 66 18.65 6.86 0.94
CA PHE A 66 18.13 7.08 -0.40
C PHE A 66 18.50 5.95 -1.36
N PHE A 67 17.51 5.43 -2.09
CA PHE A 67 17.64 4.39 -3.11
C PHE A 67 17.16 4.93 -4.45
N PRO A 68 18.07 5.17 -5.41
CA PRO A 68 17.76 5.88 -6.65
C PRO A 68 16.83 5.09 -7.57
N MET A 69 15.79 5.75 -8.12
CA MET A 69 14.89 5.27 -9.15
C MET A 69 14.26 6.46 -9.89
N ALA A 70 14.92 6.90 -10.92
CA ALA A 70 14.45 8.03 -11.73
C ALA A 70 13.15 7.69 -12.49
N GLY A 71 12.27 8.67 -12.62
CA GLY A 71 11.01 8.55 -13.35
C GLY A 71 9.92 7.77 -12.62
N LEU A 72 10.05 7.57 -11.31
CA LEU A 72 9.02 6.94 -10.49
C LEU A 72 7.81 7.86 -10.37
N THR A 73 6.65 7.42 -10.84
CA THR A 73 5.38 8.17 -10.77
C THR A 73 4.40 7.58 -9.76
N HIS A 74 4.59 6.33 -9.38
CA HIS A 74 3.81 5.63 -8.36
C HIS A 74 4.67 4.59 -7.67
N LEU A 75 4.50 4.46 -6.36
CA LEU A 75 5.13 3.46 -5.51
C LEU A 75 4.07 2.71 -4.71
N ALA A 76 3.97 1.40 -4.91
CA ALA A 76 3.20 0.51 -4.05
C ALA A 76 4.16 -0.33 -3.21
N VAL A 77 3.86 -0.45 -1.92
CA VAL A 77 4.64 -1.25 -0.97
C VAL A 77 3.79 -2.41 -0.48
N ALA A 78 4.31 -3.63 -0.57
CA ALA A 78 3.67 -4.82 -0.06
C ALA A 78 4.64 -5.60 0.83
N GLN A 79 4.14 -6.16 1.93
CA GLN A 79 4.94 -6.97 2.85
C GLN A 79 4.39 -8.39 2.92
N GLY A 80 5.26 -9.38 2.80
CA GLY A 80 4.94 -10.79 2.99
C GLY A 80 4.95 -11.22 4.45
N ALA A 81 4.42 -12.41 4.73
CA ALA A 81 4.47 -13.04 6.05
C ALA A 81 5.93 -13.37 6.48
N ASP A 82 6.84 -13.51 5.54
CA ASP A 82 8.30 -13.62 5.73
C ASP A 82 8.96 -12.31 6.17
N THR A 83 8.17 -11.22 6.24
CA THR A 83 8.58 -9.85 6.54
C THR A 83 9.40 -9.17 5.44
N TYR A 84 9.55 -9.78 4.28
CA TYR A 84 10.19 -9.13 3.15
C TYR A 84 9.29 -8.01 2.62
N VAL A 85 9.91 -6.90 2.23
CA VAL A 85 9.20 -5.74 1.72
C VAL A 85 9.46 -5.60 0.23
N HIS A 86 8.39 -5.65 -0.55
CA HIS A 86 8.42 -5.53 -2.00
C HIS A 86 7.97 -4.14 -2.42
N PHE A 87 8.74 -3.53 -3.30
CA PHE A 87 8.48 -2.21 -3.88
C PHE A 87 8.12 -2.39 -5.35
N LEU A 88 6.93 -1.96 -5.72
CA LEU A 88 6.43 -1.96 -7.08
C LEU A 88 6.29 -0.51 -7.53
N GLY A 89 7.04 -0.13 -8.55
CA GLY A 89 6.99 1.22 -9.09
C GLY A 89 6.40 1.26 -10.49
N ARG A 90 5.56 2.27 -10.77
CA ARG A 90 5.29 2.67 -12.15
C ARG A 90 6.32 3.73 -12.52
N ARG A 91 7.09 3.43 -13.56
CA ARG A 91 8.17 4.30 -14.03
C ARG A 91 7.86 4.85 -15.39
N GLU A 92 8.08 6.14 -15.57
CA GLU A 92 8.03 6.83 -16.86
C GLU A 92 9.42 7.30 -17.28
N ARG A 93 9.74 7.05 -18.53
CA ARG A 93 11.00 7.54 -19.14
C ARG A 93 10.68 8.27 -20.44
N ARG A 94 11.06 9.54 -20.50
CA ARG A 94 10.99 10.30 -21.77
C ARG A 94 12.12 9.86 -22.69
N ARG A 95 11.76 9.47 -23.90
CA ARG A 95 12.70 9.17 -24.98
C ARG A 95 12.86 10.39 -25.89
N SER A 96 13.91 10.38 -26.72
CA SER A 96 14.02 11.29 -27.88
C SER A 96 12.73 11.17 -28.69
N GLU A 97 12.19 12.26 -29.25
CA GLU A 97 10.95 12.33 -30.01
C GLU A 97 9.63 12.47 -29.21
N GLY A 98 9.72 12.77 -27.89
CA GLY A 98 8.55 13.02 -27.05
C GLY A 98 7.76 11.77 -26.62
N HIS A 99 8.24 10.59 -26.97
CA HIS A 99 7.63 9.33 -26.51
C HIS A 99 7.89 9.08 -25.03
N VAL A 100 6.84 8.69 -24.30
CA VAL A 100 6.94 8.25 -22.89
C VAL A 100 6.90 6.73 -22.86
N GLU A 101 7.98 6.12 -22.39
CA GLU A 101 8.03 4.69 -22.11
C GLU A 101 7.58 4.46 -20.67
N VAL A 102 6.59 3.58 -20.48
CA VAL A 102 6.06 3.19 -19.18
C VAL A 102 6.41 1.74 -18.92
N ASP A 103 6.98 1.44 -17.76
CA ASP A 103 7.17 0.07 -17.28
C ASP A 103 6.91 -0.04 -15.78
N ILE A 104 6.67 -1.27 -15.33
CA ILE A 104 6.62 -1.60 -13.92
C ILE A 104 8.01 -2.06 -13.49
N VAL A 105 8.46 -1.56 -12.35
CA VAL A 105 9.74 -1.92 -11.75
C VAL A 105 9.52 -2.54 -10.38
N HIS A 106 10.42 -3.42 -9.97
CA HIS A 106 10.38 -4.11 -8.70
C HIS A 106 11.74 -4.06 -8.01
N ALA A 107 11.72 -3.88 -6.70
CA ALA A 107 12.85 -4.07 -5.80
C ALA A 107 12.37 -4.72 -4.51
N ILE A 108 13.29 -5.28 -3.73
CA ILE A 108 12.97 -5.97 -2.48
C ILE A 108 13.95 -5.59 -1.38
N GLN A 109 13.46 -5.49 -0.16
CA GLN A 109 14.26 -5.46 1.06
C GLN A 109 14.01 -6.74 1.86
N TYR A 110 15.03 -7.57 2.00
CA TYR A 110 14.95 -8.86 2.70
C TYR A 110 15.01 -8.73 4.22
N GLN A 111 15.69 -7.71 4.73
CA GLN A 111 15.89 -7.52 6.17
C GLN A 111 15.91 -6.04 6.52
N THR A 112 15.40 -5.72 7.70
CA THR A 112 15.44 -4.35 8.25
C THR A 112 16.87 -3.81 8.29
N GLY A 113 17.05 -2.57 7.83
CA GLY A 113 18.35 -1.89 7.81
C GLY A 113 19.33 -2.40 6.73
N ARG A 114 18.98 -3.45 5.97
CA ARG A 114 19.79 -3.85 4.81
C ARG A 114 19.38 -3.05 3.57
N PRO A 115 20.28 -2.86 2.61
CA PRO A 115 19.95 -2.17 1.36
C PRO A 115 18.76 -2.80 0.64
N VAL A 116 17.97 -1.96 -0.03
CA VAL A 116 17.03 -2.40 -1.05
C VAL A 116 17.82 -2.93 -2.24
N THR A 117 17.37 -4.00 -2.86
CA THR A 117 18.02 -4.56 -4.07
C THR A 117 17.96 -3.56 -5.22
N GLU A 118 18.73 -3.81 -6.25
CA GLU A 118 18.60 -3.07 -7.50
C GLU A 118 17.19 -3.23 -8.08
N TRP A 119 16.67 -2.14 -8.64
CA TRP A 119 15.39 -2.12 -9.30
C TRP A 119 15.44 -2.89 -10.62
N ARG A 120 14.55 -3.86 -10.78
CA ARG A 120 14.42 -4.67 -11.99
C ARG A 120 13.14 -4.30 -12.72
N SER A 121 13.21 -4.15 -14.04
CA SER A 121 12.03 -3.93 -14.86
C SER A 121 11.23 -5.23 -14.99
N LEU A 122 9.95 -5.15 -14.67
CA LEU A 122 8.95 -6.16 -15.01
C LEU A 122 8.36 -5.91 -16.40
N GLY A 123 8.73 -4.80 -17.06
CA GLY A 123 8.31 -4.44 -18.39
C GLY A 123 6.87 -3.97 -18.48
N ASN A 124 6.43 -3.84 -19.73
CA ASN A 124 5.07 -3.49 -20.16
C ASN A 124 4.65 -4.47 -21.25
N PRO A 125 3.47 -5.12 -21.16
CA PRO A 125 3.05 -6.11 -22.15
C PRO A 125 2.64 -5.51 -23.51
N HIS A 126 2.39 -4.20 -23.57
CA HIS A 126 1.89 -3.55 -24.77
C HIS A 126 3.01 -3.09 -25.69
N LYS A 127 2.88 -3.44 -26.97
CA LYS A 127 3.74 -2.92 -28.06
C LYS A 127 3.20 -1.62 -28.65
N ASP A 128 1.88 -1.44 -28.62
CA ASP A 128 1.22 -0.21 -29.05
C ASP A 128 1.47 0.90 -28.05
N GLN A 129 1.93 2.07 -28.53
CA GLN A 129 2.36 3.19 -27.69
C GLN A 129 1.22 3.78 -26.85
N ALA A 130 0.01 3.90 -27.42
CA ALA A 130 -1.13 4.46 -26.71
C ALA A 130 -1.57 3.54 -25.56
N LYS A 131 -1.58 2.22 -25.80
CA LYS A 131 -1.86 1.23 -24.75
C LYS A 131 -0.73 1.15 -23.72
N ALA A 132 0.52 1.26 -24.16
CA ALA A 132 1.67 1.22 -23.27
C ALA A 132 1.68 2.42 -22.30
N SER A 133 1.40 3.62 -22.78
CA SER A 133 1.31 4.82 -21.92
C SER A 133 0.11 4.81 -20.98
N ALA A 134 -0.98 4.12 -21.37
CA ALA A 134 -2.18 3.92 -20.56
C ALA A 134 -2.08 2.74 -19.56
N PHE A 135 -0.92 2.09 -19.45
CA PHE A 135 -0.68 1.05 -18.48
C PHE A 135 -0.74 1.63 -17.07
N GLY A 136 -1.62 1.08 -16.22
CA GLY A 136 -1.99 1.66 -14.94
C GLY A 136 -0.92 1.53 -13.85
N VAL A 137 -1.32 1.85 -12.61
CA VAL A 137 -0.47 1.72 -11.43
C VAL A 137 -0.43 0.27 -10.94
N PRO A 138 0.71 -0.21 -10.42
CA PRO A 138 0.81 -1.54 -9.85
C PRO A 138 0.20 -1.60 -8.46
N ALA A 139 -0.44 -2.74 -8.14
CA ALA A 139 -0.72 -3.16 -6.77
C ALA A 139 -0.25 -4.60 -6.60
N ALA A 140 0.12 -4.99 -5.39
CA ALA A 140 0.66 -6.31 -5.15
C ALA A 140 0.10 -6.97 -3.90
N ALA A 141 -0.03 -8.30 -3.95
CA ALA A 141 -0.18 -9.15 -2.79
C ALA A 141 0.99 -10.12 -2.72
N VAL A 142 1.37 -10.50 -1.52
CA VAL A 142 2.40 -11.51 -1.25
C VAL A 142 1.71 -12.65 -0.51
N ASP A 143 1.74 -13.84 -1.08
CA ASP A 143 1.07 -15.00 -0.47
C ASP A 143 1.83 -15.51 0.78
N SER A 144 1.26 -16.48 1.48
CA SER A 144 1.84 -17.05 2.70
C SER A 144 3.20 -17.74 2.49
N ARG A 145 3.62 -17.98 1.25
CA ARG A 145 4.92 -18.56 0.88
C ARG A 145 5.92 -17.53 0.37
N GLY A 146 5.54 -16.26 0.35
CA GLY A 146 6.39 -15.18 -0.14
C GLY A 146 6.30 -14.95 -1.65
N THR A 147 5.38 -15.61 -2.38
CA THR A 147 5.19 -15.38 -3.81
C THR A 147 4.51 -14.04 -4.06
N VAL A 148 5.09 -13.23 -4.93
CA VAL A 148 4.56 -11.90 -5.26
C VAL A 148 3.65 -11.98 -6.47
N PHE A 149 2.45 -11.42 -6.33
CA PHE A 149 1.46 -11.23 -7.39
C PHE A 149 1.29 -9.74 -7.67
N VAL A 150 1.59 -9.32 -8.88
CA VAL A 150 1.50 -7.92 -9.31
C VAL A 150 0.35 -7.76 -10.28
N PHE A 151 -0.57 -6.88 -9.93
CA PHE A 151 -1.76 -6.57 -10.72
C PHE A 151 -1.67 -5.15 -11.28
N VAL A 152 -2.02 -5.00 -12.56
CA VAL A 152 -2.03 -3.70 -13.26
C VAL A 152 -3.20 -3.65 -14.24
N ARG A 153 -3.92 -2.54 -14.26
CA ARG A 153 -4.90 -2.29 -15.32
C ARG A 153 -4.18 -2.10 -16.65
N ASN A 154 -4.56 -2.84 -17.68
CA ASN A 154 -3.96 -2.70 -19.00
C ASN A 154 -4.55 -1.50 -19.78
N GLY A 155 -3.87 -1.08 -20.84
CA GLY A 155 -4.30 0.04 -21.66
C GLY A 155 -5.62 -0.18 -22.44
N GLY A 156 -6.15 -1.40 -22.44
CA GLY A 156 -7.47 -1.73 -22.97
C GLY A 156 -8.59 -1.77 -21.92
N GLY A 157 -8.27 -1.49 -20.64
CA GLY A 157 -9.22 -1.50 -19.55
C GLY A 157 -9.52 -2.90 -18.97
N GLY A 158 -8.66 -3.89 -19.21
CA GLY A 158 -8.66 -5.19 -18.56
C GLY A 158 -7.60 -5.27 -17.44
N LEU A 159 -7.50 -6.42 -16.77
CA LEU A 159 -6.54 -6.68 -15.70
C LEU A 159 -5.40 -7.57 -16.18
N MET A 160 -4.17 -7.16 -15.89
CA MET A 160 -2.97 -7.97 -16.12
C MET A 160 -2.42 -8.44 -14.77
N LEU A 161 -1.91 -9.67 -14.79
CA LEU A 161 -1.18 -10.29 -13.68
C LEU A 161 0.25 -10.60 -14.12
N ARG A 162 1.19 -10.35 -13.25
CA ARG A 162 2.53 -10.94 -13.29
C ARG A 162 2.88 -11.51 -11.94
N ARG A 163 3.35 -12.74 -11.88
CA ARG A 163 3.71 -13.39 -10.61
C ARG A 163 5.13 -13.93 -10.63
N GLU A 164 5.72 -14.01 -9.47
CA GLU A 164 6.95 -14.72 -9.25
C GLU A 164 6.70 -16.23 -9.31
N GLN A 165 7.66 -16.97 -9.82
CA GLN A 165 7.66 -18.44 -9.87
C GLN A 165 8.46 -19.00 -8.70
N SER A 166 8.28 -20.27 -8.39
CA SER A 166 8.99 -20.96 -7.29
C SER A 166 10.52 -20.98 -7.42
N ASP A 167 11.05 -20.71 -8.62
CA ASP A 167 12.49 -20.56 -8.88
C ASP A 167 13.00 -19.12 -8.75
N GLY A 168 12.16 -18.19 -8.26
CA GLY A 168 12.46 -16.76 -8.12
C GLY A 168 12.46 -15.97 -9.42
N LYS A 169 12.08 -16.60 -10.55
CA LYS A 169 11.90 -15.89 -11.82
C LYS A 169 10.49 -15.33 -11.95
N TRP A 170 10.36 -14.28 -12.73
CA TRP A 170 9.07 -13.70 -13.05
C TRP A 170 8.43 -14.41 -14.26
N ALA A 171 7.19 -14.86 -14.11
CA ALA A 171 6.37 -15.31 -15.24
C ALA A 171 6.14 -14.17 -16.24
N GLY A 172 5.67 -14.47 -17.44
CA GLY A 172 5.18 -13.45 -18.37
C GLY A 172 3.91 -12.75 -17.86
N TRP A 173 3.58 -11.58 -18.41
CA TRP A 173 2.31 -10.94 -18.16
C TRP A 173 1.15 -11.80 -18.66
N GLN A 174 0.21 -12.09 -17.78
CA GLN A 174 -1.02 -12.84 -18.06
C GLN A 174 -2.20 -11.87 -18.12
N ASP A 175 -2.99 -11.96 -19.18
CA ASP A 175 -4.23 -11.20 -19.33
C ASP A 175 -5.39 -11.93 -18.62
N LEU A 176 -5.84 -11.41 -17.49
CA LEU A 176 -6.98 -11.91 -16.73
C LEU A 176 -8.33 -11.46 -17.31
N LYS A 177 -8.30 -10.73 -18.44
CA LYS A 177 -9.48 -10.16 -19.08
C LYS A 177 -10.12 -9.06 -18.25
N GLY A 178 -11.44 -8.94 -18.31
CA GLY A 178 -12.19 -7.82 -17.77
C GLY A 178 -12.33 -6.70 -18.79
N SER A 179 -13.16 -5.73 -18.49
CA SER A 179 -13.38 -4.57 -19.34
C SER A 179 -13.84 -3.36 -18.51
N ARG A 180 -13.46 -2.18 -18.94
CA ARG A 180 -13.84 -0.91 -18.30
C ARG A 180 -13.43 -0.84 -16.83
N LEU A 181 -12.35 -1.53 -16.47
CA LEU A 181 -11.77 -1.44 -15.15
C LEU A 181 -11.22 -0.04 -14.93
N ALA A 182 -11.42 0.48 -13.74
CA ALA A 182 -10.74 1.67 -13.27
C ALA A 182 -9.32 1.30 -12.77
N ASP A 183 -8.49 2.27 -12.52
CA ASP A 183 -7.18 2.05 -11.90
C ASP A 183 -7.32 1.79 -10.39
N GLY A 184 -6.27 1.27 -9.77
CA GLY A 184 -6.27 0.93 -8.36
C GLY A 184 -6.87 -0.45 -8.04
N PRO A 185 -6.34 -1.54 -8.62
CA PRO A 185 -6.69 -2.88 -8.18
C PRO A 185 -6.34 -3.07 -6.69
N VAL A 186 -7.17 -3.81 -5.97
CA VAL A 186 -7.02 -4.09 -4.54
C VAL A 186 -6.78 -5.58 -4.33
N PRO A 187 -5.55 -6.05 -4.43
CA PRO A 187 -5.21 -7.44 -4.20
C PRO A 187 -5.05 -7.75 -2.72
N ALA A 188 -5.34 -8.99 -2.36
CA ALA A 188 -5.10 -9.54 -1.03
C ALA A 188 -4.65 -11.00 -1.12
N ALA A 189 -3.86 -11.41 -0.14
CA ALA A 189 -3.50 -12.80 0.08
C ALA A 189 -4.04 -13.27 1.42
N THR A 190 -4.49 -14.52 1.49
CA THR A 190 -4.98 -15.15 2.71
C THR A 190 -3.87 -15.92 3.40
N SER A 191 -4.03 -16.17 4.68
CA SER A 191 -3.15 -17.07 5.46
C SER A 191 -3.15 -18.50 4.92
N ALA A 192 -4.20 -18.90 4.18
CA ALA A 192 -4.28 -20.18 3.47
C ALA A 192 -3.45 -20.20 2.16
N GLY A 193 -2.86 -19.08 1.75
CA GLY A 193 -2.02 -18.99 0.55
C GLY A 193 -2.79 -18.75 -0.75
N THR A 194 -4.09 -18.46 -0.68
CA THR A 194 -4.87 -18.03 -1.85
C THR A 194 -4.77 -16.52 -2.04
N VAL A 195 -4.86 -16.09 -3.29
CA VAL A 195 -4.85 -14.67 -3.66
C VAL A 195 -6.18 -14.33 -4.33
N GLU A 196 -6.67 -13.15 -4.00
CA GLU A 196 -7.84 -12.55 -4.65
C GLU A 196 -7.59 -11.07 -4.93
N VAL A 197 -8.32 -10.51 -5.88
CA VAL A 197 -8.23 -9.09 -6.23
C VAL A 197 -9.60 -8.58 -6.60
N VAL A 198 -9.93 -7.41 -6.08
CA VAL A 198 -11.12 -6.64 -6.47
C VAL A 198 -10.65 -5.40 -7.21
N VAL A 199 -11.33 -5.09 -8.32
CA VAL A 199 -11.01 -3.93 -9.15
C VAL A 199 -12.27 -3.12 -9.38
N PRO A 200 -12.27 -1.81 -9.11
CA PRO A 200 -13.37 -0.92 -9.43
C PRO A 200 -13.64 -0.90 -10.93
N THR A 201 -14.90 -0.72 -11.30
CA THR A 201 -15.36 -0.51 -12.67
C THR A 201 -16.22 0.75 -12.74
N GLN A 202 -16.64 1.15 -13.94
CA GLN A 202 -17.56 2.29 -14.08
C GLN A 202 -18.94 2.07 -13.42
N ARG A 203 -19.33 0.81 -13.12
CA ARG A 203 -20.67 0.45 -12.61
C ARG A 203 -20.64 -0.44 -11.38
N GLY A 204 -19.47 -0.66 -10.80
CA GLY A 204 -19.36 -1.54 -9.66
C GLY A 204 -17.94 -2.02 -9.42
N VAL A 205 -17.79 -3.27 -9.08
CA VAL A 205 -16.51 -3.95 -8.89
C VAL A 205 -16.51 -5.29 -9.61
N GLN A 206 -15.35 -5.69 -10.08
CA GLN A 206 -15.08 -7.02 -10.62
C GLN A 206 -14.07 -7.71 -9.72
N GLU A 207 -14.32 -9.00 -9.40
CA GLU A 207 -13.40 -9.79 -8.59
C GLU A 207 -12.76 -10.91 -9.41
N TRP A 208 -11.55 -11.31 -8.98
CA TRP A 208 -10.88 -12.54 -9.38
C TRP A 208 -10.34 -13.20 -8.12
N ARG A 209 -10.50 -14.52 -8.02
CA ARG A 209 -9.96 -15.26 -6.88
C ARG A 209 -9.39 -16.61 -7.28
N GLN A 210 -8.47 -17.11 -6.48
CA GLN A 210 -8.03 -18.50 -6.51
C GLN A 210 -8.94 -19.35 -5.64
N SER A 211 -9.30 -20.55 -6.12
CA SER A 211 -10.01 -21.55 -5.32
C SER A 211 -9.09 -22.33 -4.39
N GLU A 212 -7.81 -22.41 -4.74
CA GLU A 212 -6.73 -23.07 -3.99
C GLU A 212 -5.42 -22.34 -4.21
N ALA A 213 -4.49 -22.52 -3.32
CA ALA A 213 -3.14 -21.95 -3.43
C ALA A 213 -2.46 -22.43 -4.73
N ASP A 214 -1.77 -21.53 -5.43
CA ASP A 214 -1.19 -21.72 -6.77
C ASP A 214 -2.20 -21.94 -7.92
N GLY A 215 -3.48 -22.06 -7.63
CA GLY A 215 -4.52 -22.21 -8.63
C GLY A 215 -4.62 -20.98 -9.55
N PRO A 216 -5.34 -21.09 -10.67
CA PRO A 216 -5.61 -19.96 -11.51
C PRO A 216 -6.55 -18.96 -10.84
N LEU A 217 -6.35 -17.66 -11.14
CA LEU A 217 -7.31 -16.62 -10.79
C LEU A 217 -8.50 -16.68 -11.75
N THR A 218 -9.68 -16.90 -11.22
CA THR A 218 -10.94 -16.96 -11.98
C THR A 218 -11.80 -15.75 -11.68
N ALA A 219 -12.39 -15.16 -12.71
CA ALA A 219 -13.30 -14.02 -12.57
C ALA A 219 -14.62 -14.45 -11.91
N GLY A 220 -15.02 -13.71 -10.88
CA GLY A 220 -16.37 -13.80 -10.30
C GLY A 220 -17.39 -13.00 -11.09
N GLN A 221 -18.63 -12.99 -10.61
CA GLN A 221 -19.69 -12.16 -11.19
C GLN A 221 -19.44 -10.69 -10.82
N PRO A 222 -19.58 -9.75 -11.77
CA PRO A 222 -19.49 -8.33 -11.47
C PRO A 222 -20.57 -7.93 -10.46
N MET A 223 -20.21 -7.12 -9.49
CA MET A 223 -21.15 -6.60 -8.48
C MET A 223 -21.39 -5.11 -8.70
N GLN A 224 -22.65 -4.70 -8.67
CA GLN A 224 -23.03 -3.29 -8.79
C GLN A 224 -22.83 -2.59 -7.44
N MET A 225 -21.79 -1.80 -7.34
CA MET A 225 -21.44 -0.99 -6.17
C MET A 225 -20.71 0.27 -6.60
N HIS A 226 -20.86 1.33 -5.83
CA HIS A 226 -20.19 2.60 -6.09
C HIS A 226 -18.87 2.67 -5.33
N SER A 227 -17.78 2.19 -5.92
CA SER A 227 -16.44 2.27 -5.35
C SER A 227 -15.67 3.43 -5.98
N LEU A 228 -15.13 4.33 -5.17
CA LEU A 228 -14.20 5.35 -5.64
C LEU A 228 -12.87 4.67 -6.02
N PRO A 229 -12.42 4.77 -7.28
CA PRO A 229 -11.15 4.19 -7.69
C PRO A 229 -9.97 4.72 -6.87
N GLY A 230 -9.04 3.83 -6.50
CA GLY A 230 -7.88 4.20 -5.69
C GLY A 230 -8.14 4.36 -4.19
N SER A 231 -9.40 4.23 -3.72
CA SER A 231 -9.70 4.32 -2.28
C SER A 231 -9.61 2.98 -1.56
N GLY A 232 -9.51 1.88 -2.29
CA GLY A 232 -9.67 0.53 -1.75
C GLY A 232 -8.48 0.00 -0.98
N THR A 233 -8.77 -0.80 0.05
CA THR A 233 -7.83 -1.65 0.76
C THR A 233 -8.48 -2.99 1.10
N ALA A 234 -7.68 -3.98 1.48
CA ALA A 234 -8.13 -5.31 1.84
C ALA A 234 -7.43 -5.80 3.10
N LEU A 235 -8.15 -6.57 3.91
CA LEU A 235 -7.65 -7.14 5.15
C LEU A 235 -8.21 -8.55 5.34
N GLU A 236 -7.36 -9.52 5.69
CA GLU A 236 -7.84 -10.82 6.15
C GLU A 236 -8.42 -10.69 7.57
N THR A 237 -9.74 -10.71 7.68
CA THR A 237 -10.47 -10.51 8.94
C THR A 237 -10.73 -11.81 9.70
N ALA A 238 -10.77 -12.95 9.00
CA ALA A 238 -10.73 -14.29 9.57
C ALA A 238 -9.94 -15.21 8.64
N PRO A 239 -9.43 -16.35 9.08
CA PRO A 239 -8.65 -17.27 8.24
C PRO A 239 -9.35 -17.58 6.91
N GLY A 240 -8.67 -17.24 5.80
CA GLY A 240 -9.20 -17.44 4.45
C GLY A 240 -10.32 -16.48 4.04
N ARG A 241 -10.61 -15.43 4.82
CA ARG A 241 -11.69 -14.48 4.55
C ARG A 241 -11.18 -13.05 4.49
N ILE A 242 -11.29 -12.43 3.33
CA ILE A 242 -10.91 -11.05 3.08
C ILE A 242 -12.11 -10.12 3.21
N THR A 243 -11.93 -9.01 3.91
CA THR A 243 -12.84 -7.86 3.89
C THR A 243 -12.15 -6.73 3.13
N TYR A 244 -12.86 -6.19 2.16
CA TYR A 244 -12.47 -5.01 1.40
C TYR A 244 -13.10 -3.77 1.99
N TYR A 245 -12.37 -2.68 2.03
CA TYR A 245 -12.83 -1.37 2.49
C TYR A 245 -12.56 -0.34 1.40
N TRP A 246 -13.53 0.51 1.10
CA TRP A 246 -13.36 1.61 0.14
C TRP A 246 -14.29 2.78 0.45
N THR A 247 -14.07 3.91 -0.20
CA THR A 247 -14.99 5.05 -0.20
C THR A 247 -16.10 4.80 -1.21
N ASP A 248 -17.36 4.94 -0.79
CA ASP A 248 -18.52 4.89 -1.68
C ASP A 248 -18.58 6.18 -2.51
N ALA A 249 -18.48 6.06 -3.84
CA ALA A 249 -18.52 7.20 -4.77
C ALA A 249 -19.91 7.87 -4.85
N GLY A 250 -20.98 7.19 -4.43
CA GLY A 250 -22.37 7.71 -4.45
C GLY A 250 -22.79 8.35 -3.15
N MET A 251 -22.05 8.11 -2.08
CA MET A 251 -22.50 8.40 -0.76
C MET A 251 -21.40 8.78 0.21
N SER A 252 -21.06 9.52 0.71
CA SER A 252 -20.60 10.07 1.97
C SER A 252 -20.07 9.07 3.00
N GLY A 253 -19.36 8.00 2.63
CA GLY A 253 -18.87 7.12 3.69
C GLY A 253 -17.94 6.01 3.22
N THR A 254 -17.33 5.39 4.21
CA THR A 254 -16.56 4.17 4.03
C THR A 254 -17.50 2.98 4.01
N VAL A 255 -17.20 1.97 3.21
CA VAL A 255 -17.97 0.73 3.06
C VAL A 255 -17.05 -0.45 3.30
N ALA A 256 -17.54 -1.46 4.02
CA ALA A 256 -16.93 -2.78 4.09
C ALA A 256 -17.67 -3.76 3.18
N TYR A 257 -16.92 -4.61 2.49
CA TYR A 257 -17.47 -5.63 1.61
C TYR A 257 -16.72 -6.95 1.77
N ARG A 258 -17.47 -8.03 1.83
CA ARG A 258 -16.96 -9.41 1.73
C ARG A 258 -17.56 -10.08 0.50
N PRO A 259 -16.77 -10.76 -0.32
CA PRO A 259 -17.27 -11.52 -1.45
C PRO A 259 -18.43 -12.46 -1.04
N GLY A 260 -19.55 -12.34 -1.74
CA GLY A 260 -20.76 -13.13 -1.44
C GLY A 260 -21.70 -12.54 -0.36
N ALA A 261 -21.37 -11.37 0.21
CA ALA A 261 -22.20 -10.66 1.19
C ALA A 261 -22.64 -9.29 0.66
N TRP A 262 -23.61 -8.66 1.32
CA TRP A 262 -23.97 -7.28 1.05
C TRP A 262 -22.95 -6.32 1.65
N PRO A 263 -22.67 -5.18 0.99
CA PRO A 263 -21.84 -4.13 1.54
C PRO A 263 -22.44 -3.55 2.83
N VAL A 264 -21.57 -3.21 3.77
CA VAL A 264 -21.96 -2.58 5.05
C VAL A 264 -21.43 -1.16 5.06
N ALA A 265 -22.33 -0.19 5.24
CA ALA A 265 -21.94 1.21 5.39
C ALA A 265 -21.32 1.44 6.77
N LEU A 266 -20.13 2.03 6.80
CA LEU A 266 -19.35 2.26 8.01
C LEU A 266 -19.38 3.74 8.47
N GLY A 267 -19.96 4.64 7.66
CA GLY A 267 -19.89 6.07 7.92
C GLY A 267 -18.50 6.65 7.69
N GLY A 268 -18.10 7.57 8.55
CA GLY A 268 -16.90 8.38 8.35
C GLY A 268 -17.17 9.54 7.37
N ALA A 269 -16.16 10.35 7.11
CA ALA A 269 -16.20 11.43 6.13
C ALA A 269 -14.93 11.39 5.27
N PRO A 270 -14.77 10.36 4.42
CA PRO A 270 -13.55 10.16 3.66
C PRO A 270 -13.32 11.30 2.67
N GLY A 271 -12.04 11.66 2.52
CA GLY A 271 -11.53 12.42 1.41
C GLY A 271 -11.02 11.52 0.29
N ASP A 272 -10.14 12.06 -0.55
CA ASP A 272 -9.46 11.29 -1.58
C ASP A 272 -8.36 10.41 -0.99
N GLY A 273 -8.06 9.30 -1.66
CA GLY A 273 -6.97 8.38 -1.34
C GLY A 273 -7.45 7.06 -0.74
N ALA A 274 -6.49 6.14 -0.57
CA ALA A 274 -6.77 4.81 -0.05
C ALA A 274 -6.96 4.81 1.47
N ILE A 275 -7.79 3.87 1.92
CA ILE A 275 -7.96 3.55 3.33
C ILE A 275 -6.83 2.60 3.74
N ALA A 276 -6.22 2.79 4.90
CA ALA A 276 -5.41 1.76 5.53
C ALA A 276 -6.28 0.95 6.49
N ALA A 277 -6.11 -0.37 6.49
CA ALA A 277 -6.81 -1.28 7.38
C ALA A 277 -5.83 -2.18 8.12
N LEU A 278 -6.07 -2.39 9.40
CA LEU A 278 -5.21 -3.19 10.27
C LEU A 278 -6.07 -3.96 11.28
N ARG A 279 -5.75 -5.23 11.50
CA ARG A 279 -6.32 -6.01 12.61
C ARG A 279 -5.40 -5.89 13.84
N ALA A 280 -5.96 -5.48 14.96
CA ALA A 280 -5.21 -5.29 16.20
C ALA A 280 -6.06 -5.66 17.43
N PRO A 281 -5.44 -6.26 18.48
CA PRO A 281 -6.12 -6.46 19.75
C PRO A 281 -6.20 -5.13 20.50
N LEU A 282 -7.42 -4.67 20.81
CA LEU A 282 -7.66 -3.45 21.58
C LEU A 282 -8.52 -3.77 22.81
N GLY A 283 -8.00 -3.53 24.00
CA GLY A 283 -8.72 -3.81 25.25
C GLY A 283 -9.16 -5.28 25.42
N GLY A 284 -8.43 -6.22 24.83
CA GLY A 284 -8.74 -7.66 24.86
C GLY A 284 -9.72 -8.11 23.77
N PHE A 285 -10.19 -7.21 22.91
CA PHE A 285 -11.06 -7.52 21.76
C PHE A 285 -10.26 -7.54 20.46
N ASP A 286 -10.67 -8.40 19.54
CA ASP A 286 -10.16 -8.40 18.16
C ASP A 286 -10.84 -7.29 17.38
N CYS A 287 -10.07 -6.28 17.00
CA CYS A 287 -10.58 -5.07 16.36
C CYS A 287 -9.95 -4.85 14.98
N THR A 288 -10.75 -4.29 14.09
CA THR A 288 -10.29 -3.69 12.84
C THR A 288 -10.12 -2.19 13.08
N VAL A 289 -8.93 -1.70 12.78
CA VAL A 289 -8.57 -0.28 12.76
C VAL A 289 -8.52 0.19 11.31
N LEU A 290 -9.23 1.27 11.02
CA LEU A 290 -9.25 1.94 9.73
C LEU A 290 -8.60 3.31 9.90
N ALA A 291 -7.77 3.70 8.94
CA ALA A 291 -7.22 5.04 8.86
C ALA A 291 -7.46 5.60 7.46
N GLN A 292 -7.94 6.84 7.37
CA GLN A 292 -8.20 7.49 6.09
C GLN A 292 -7.98 8.99 6.20
N ARG A 293 -7.61 9.61 5.09
CA ARG A 293 -7.66 11.05 4.98
C ARG A 293 -9.12 11.49 4.93
N GLY A 294 -9.53 12.38 5.83
CA GLY A 294 -10.85 12.95 5.85
C GLY A 294 -11.04 14.04 4.78
N ALA A 295 -12.27 14.38 4.47
CA ALA A 295 -12.62 15.46 3.53
C ALA A 295 -12.04 16.82 3.96
N GLY A 296 -11.83 17.04 5.26
CA GLY A 296 -11.15 18.21 5.83
C GLY A 296 -9.62 18.20 5.71
N GLY A 297 -9.01 17.15 5.15
CA GLY A 297 -7.55 17.02 5.02
C GLY A 297 -6.84 16.56 6.30
N THR A 298 -7.59 16.15 7.32
CA THR A 298 -7.08 15.57 8.56
C THR A 298 -7.19 14.05 8.55
N LEU A 299 -6.43 13.38 9.40
CA LEU A 299 -6.49 11.94 9.56
C LEU A 299 -7.69 11.54 10.42
N LEU A 300 -8.57 10.70 9.86
CA LEU A 300 -9.65 10.02 10.55
C LEU A 300 -9.21 8.60 10.91
N ILE A 301 -9.50 8.19 12.14
CA ILE A 301 -9.31 6.81 12.63
C ILE A 301 -10.66 6.23 12.99
N GLY A 302 -10.96 5.05 12.44
CA GLY A 302 -12.15 4.26 12.74
C GLY A 302 -11.77 2.96 13.44
N VAL A 303 -12.57 2.52 14.41
CA VAL A 303 -12.40 1.24 15.10
C VAL A 303 -13.72 0.52 15.18
N CYS A 304 -13.71 -0.77 14.83
CA CYS A 304 -14.84 -1.67 15.04
C CYS A 304 -14.36 -3.05 15.49
N ALA A 305 -15.28 -3.87 16.02
CA ALA A 305 -15.00 -5.29 16.20
C ALA A 305 -14.71 -5.94 14.84
N THR A 306 -13.66 -6.76 14.75
CA THR A 306 -13.35 -7.50 13.54
C THR A 306 -14.53 -8.40 13.17
N GLU A 307 -14.98 -8.31 11.91
CA GLU A 307 -16.20 -8.97 11.39
C GLU A 307 -17.53 -8.54 12.03
N GLY A 308 -17.47 -7.54 12.88
CA GLY A 308 -18.63 -6.94 13.53
C GLY A 308 -18.99 -5.55 13.01
N GLU A 309 -18.60 -5.22 11.78
CA GLU A 309 -18.76 -3.88 11.17
C GLU A 309 -20.22 -3.40 11.17
N HIS A 310 -21.19 -4.31 11.11
CA HIS A 310 -22.62 -4.01 11.18
C HIS A 310 -23.06 -3.43 12.53
N ASN A 311 -22.24 -3.55 13.58
CA ASN A 311 -22.48 -2.94 14.88
C ASN A 311 -22.00 -1.48 14.94
N GLY A 312 -21.43 -0.97 13.84
CA GLY A 312 -20.93 0.40 13.73
C GLY A 312 -19.42 0.51 13.92
N VAL A 313 -18.92 1.66 13.49
CA VAL A 313 -17.51 2.06 13.59
C VAL A 313 -17.41 3.34 14.40
N TRP A 314 -16.52 3.36 15.36
CA TRP A 314 -16.20 4.56 16.14
C TRP A 314 -15.16 5.38 15.39
N TRP A 315 -15.59 6.52 14.86
CA TRP A 315 -14.72 7.44 14.13
C TRP A 315 -14.23 8.56 15.04
N SER A 316 -12.95 8.89 14.91
CA SER A 316 -12.31 10.03 15.59
C SER A 316 -11.47 10.82 14.57
N ASP A 317 -11.58 12.14 14.60
CA ASP A 317 -10.67 13.03 13.91
C ASP A 317 -9.46 13.28 14.82
N THR A 318 -8.28 12.99 14.33
CA THR A 318 -7.04 13.20 15.10
C THR A 318 -6.53 14.63 15.01
N LEU A 319 -7.15 15.48 14.16
CA LEU A 319 -6.72 16.83 13.83
C LEU A 319 -5.31 16.91 13.21
N ALA A 320 -4.67 15.77 12.95
CA ALA A 320 -3.39 15.73 12.27
C ALA A 320 -3.58 15.90 10.77
N GLU A 321 -2.93 16.88 10.18
CA GLU A 321 -2.95 17.09 8.73
C GLU A 321 -2.36 15.88 8.02
N CYS A 322 -3.07 15.40 7.00
CA CYS A 322 -2.73 14.22 6.23
C CYS A 322 -2.82 14.51 4.73
N VAL A 323 -1.75 14.27 4.01
CA VAL A 323 -1.68 14.35 2.55
C VAL A 323 -1.39 12.97 2.01
N GLY A 324 -2.25 12.47 1.10
CA GLY A 324 -2.13 11.11 0.57
C GLY A 324 -2.66 10.02 1.51
N ASP A 325 -2.25 8.79 1.26
CA ASP A 325 -2.75 7.61 1.94
C ASP A 325 -2.03 7.41 3.28
N PRO A 326 -2.73 7.22 4.40
CA PRO A 326 -2.11 6.86 5.66
C PRO A 326 -1.59 5.41 5.63
N ALA A 327 -0.72 5.05 6.59
CA ALA A 327 -0.33 3.67 6.81
C ALA A 327 -0.50 3.27 8.27
N LEU A 328 -0.79 1.99 8.49
CA LEU A 328 -0.98 1.37 9.79
C LEU A 328 -0.03 0.19 9.97
N ALA A 329 0.50 0.02 11.16
CA ALA A 329 1.23 -1.17 11.56
C ALA A 329 0.99 -1.48 13.05
N VAL A 330 1.33 -2.70 13.47
CA VAL A 330 1.45 -3.07 14.88
C VAL A 330 2.93 -3.17 15.21
N ASP A 331 3.40 -2.43 16.21
CA ASP A 331 4.79 -2.54 16.65
C ASP A 331 5.05 -3.84 17.44
N ALA A 332 6.29 -4.07 17.83
CA ALA A 332 6.69 -5.29 18.54
C ALA A 332 6.06 -5.43 19.95
N TYR A 333 5.48 -4.36 20.48
CA TYR A 333 4.77 -4.36 21.75
C TYR A 333 3.26 -4.47 21.61
N GLY A 334 2.76 -4.71 20.39
CA GLY A 334 1.34 -4.83 20.11
C GLY A 334 0.59 -3.51 20.00
N ARG A 335 1.30 -2.37 19.96
CA ARG A 335 0.67 -1.04 19.85
C ARG A 335 0.40 -0.70 18.39
N VAL A 336 -0.75 -0.12 18.11
CA VAL A 336 -1.05 0.47 16.81
C VAL A 336 -0.15 1.68 16.56
N VAL A 337 0.43 1.73 15.39
CA VAL A 337 1.25 2.84 14.90
C VAL A 337 0.65 3.34 13.61
N VAL A 338 0.51 4.64 13.52
CA VAL A 338 -0.02 5.33 12.34
C VAL A 338 1.06 6.20 11.73
N ALA A 339 1.19 6.16 10.43
CA ALA A 339 2.04 7.08 9.68
C ALA A 339 1.21 7.86 8.66
N VAL A 340 1.50 9.16 8.52
CA VAL A 340 0.93 10.06 7.53
C VAL A 340 2.02 10.90 6.87
N LEU A 341 1.75 11.42 5.68
CA LEU A 341 2.54 12.50 5.10
C LEU A 341 1.89 13.83 5.46
N GLY A 342 2.67 14.75 6.01
CA GLY A 342 2.23 16.11 6.24
C GLY A 342 2.24 16.97 4.97
N PRO A 343 1.67 18.20 5.02
CA PRO A 343 1.66 19.12 3.87
C PRO A 343 3.06 19.52 3.38
N ASP A 344 4.05 19.42 4.26
CA ASP A 344 5.47 19.64 3.98
C ASP A 344 6.15 18.43 3.28
N GLY A 345 5.39 17.34 3.09
CA GLY A 345 5.87 16.08 2.54
C GLY A 345 6.70 15.24 3.53
N ALA A 346 6.85 15.68 4.78
CA ALA A 346 7.52 14.92 5.82
C ALA A 346 6.60 13.79 6.33
N ALA A 347 7.18 12.62 6.59
CA ALA A 347 6.46 11.56 7.26
C ALA A 347 6.34 11.87 8.76
N ARG A 348 5.15 11.65 9.30
CA ARG A 348 4.82 11.87 10.71
C ARG A 348 4.23 10.59 11.29
N ILE A 349 4.65 10.23 12.48
CA ILE A 349 4.30 8.95 13.12
C ILE A 349 3.71 9.22 14.50
N ALA A 350 2.57 8.60 14.78
CA ALA A 350 1.99 8.52 16.11
C ALA A 350 1.84 7.07 16.55
N ARG A 351 1.96 6.81 17.84
CA ARG A 351 1.79 5.48 18.44
C ARG A 351 0.59 5.49 19.38
N GLN A 352 -0.04 4.34 19.50
CA GLN A 352 -1.03 4.11 20.54
C GLN A 352 -0.40 4.31 21.93
N GLU A 353 -1.07 5.08 22.78
CA GLU A 353 -0.73 5.22 24.18
C GLU A 353 -1.14 3.99 24.98
N GLN A 354 -0.55 3.83 26.17
CA GLN A 354 -0.97 2.77 27.09
C GLN A 354 -2.36 3.12 27.65
N GLY A 355 -3.27 2.18 27.59
CA GLY A 355 -4.63 2.36 28.08
C GLY A 355 -5.65 1.49 27.32
N PRO A 356 -6.92 1.53 27.76
CA PRO A 356 -7.98 0.85 27.03
C PRO A 356 -8.29 1.57 25.71
N GLY A 357 -8.57 0.79 24.66
CA GLY A 357 -8.96 1.32 23.38
C GLY A 357 -7.79 1.86 22.53
N LEU A 358 -8.11 2.71 21.58
CA LEU A 358 -7.14 3.32 20.68
C LEU A 358 -7.06 4.83 20.90
N THR A 359 -6.12 5.25 21.72
CA THR A 359 -5.72 6.65 21.86
C THR A 359 -4.34 6.81 21.27
N LEU A 360 -4.19 7.69 20.28
CA LEU A 360 -2.89 8.00 19.69
C LEU A 360 -2.20 9.09 20.52
N SER A 361 -0.88 8.98 20.63
CA SER A 361 -0.07 10.03 21.24
C SER A 361 -0.29 11.37 20.53
N PRO A 362 -0.55 12.46 21.26
CA PRO A 362 -0.71 13.79 20.68
C PRO A 362 0.61 14.33 20.10
N ARG A 363 1.73 13.72 20.47
CA ARG A 363 3.06 14.09 19.96
C ARG A 363 3.39 13.23 18.74
N TRP A 364 3.27 13.84 17.55
CA TRP A 364 3.72 13.23 16.31
C TRP A 364 5.24 13.34 16.18
N HIS A 365 5.86 12.22 15.86
CA HIS A 365 7.27 12.20 15.53
C HIS A 365 7.45 12.53 14.05
N HIS A 366 8.29 13.52 13.74
CA HIS A 366 8.58 13.96 12.36
C HIS A 366 9.87 13.28 11.88
N LEU A 367 9.84 12.71 10.68
CA LEU A 367 10.96 12.05 10.01
C LEU A 367 11.58 12.92 8.94
#